data_cca2b284296ad3db09c09a177761dd53
#
_entry.id   cca2b284296ad3db09c09a177761dd53
#
_cell.length_a   1.000
_cell.length_b   1.000
_cell.length_c   1.000
_cell.angle_alpha   90.00
_cell.angle_beta   90.00
_cell.angle_gamma   90.00
#
_symmetry.space_group_name_H-M   'P 1'
#
loop_
_entity.id
_entity.type
_entity.pdbx_description
1 polymer ?
#
loop_
_entity_poly.entity_id
_entity_poly.type
_entity_poly.pdbx_seq_one_letter_code
_entity_poly.pdbx_strand_id
1 'polypeptide(L)'
;LISFHRKKYVKINLKKFKSKRDGRKSVSKSTNSEPADAEGVPSSSKEEIIRGLNDDLAREYKAIIQYVVFSSTLKGAEYGDIAEQLKIHASQELSHALELARQIDYLGGDPTVKGKEAEYSGDSKTMLEIDLRAEQETIKNYRERIRQAEHAGEFALSEKLRTIIAQEQDHEIDLKDALGLR
;
A
#
# COMPACT_ATOMS: atom_id res chain seq x y z
N LEU A 1 6.80 27.53 -34.08
CA LEU A 1 5.77 28.25 -33.29
C LEU A 1 4.83 27.22 -32.67
N ILE A 2 5.09 26.87 -31.41
CA ILE A 2 4.25 25.93 -30.64
C ILE A 2 3.36 26.78 -29.71
N SER A 3 2.06 26.73 -29.96
CA SER A 3 1.03 27.46 -29.23
C SER A 3 0.76 26.78 -27.88
N PHE A 4 1.07 27.47 -26.77
CA PHE A 4 0.72 27.05 -25.43
C PHE A 4 -0.77 27.33 -25.16
N HIS A 5 -1.59 26.28 -25.05
CA HIS A 5 -2.95 26.41 -24.54
C HIS A 5 -2.95 26.51 -23.01
N ARG A 6 -3.27 27.68 -22.48
CA ARG A 6 -3.54 27.93 -21.06
C ARG A 6 -4.79 27.16 -20.63
N LYS A 7 -4.63 26.12 -19.81
CA LYS A 7 -5.75 25.51 -19.08
C LYS A 7 -6.24 26.49 -17.99
N LYS A 8 -7.50 26.90 -18.08
CA LYS A 8 -8.20 27.69 -17.06
C LYS A 8 -8.46 26.81 -15.84
N TYR A 9 -7.89 27.20 -14.70
CA TYR A 9 -8.25 26.62 -13.41
C TYR A 9 -9.61 27.16 -12.97
N VAL A 10 -10.56 26.26 -12.75
CA VAL A 10 -11.86 26.58 -12.16
C VAL A 10 -11.65 26.79 -10.66
N LYS A 11 -11.86 28.01 -10.17
CA LYS A 11 -11.89 28.31 -8.73
C LYS A 11 -13.20 27.77 -8.16
N ILE A 12 -13.15 26.68 -7.40
CA ILE A 12 -14.28 26.19 -6.62
C ILE A 12 -14.41 27.02 -5.35
N ASN A 13 -15.54 27.67 -5.19
CA ASN A 13 -15.84 28.59 -4.10
C ASN A 13 -16.44 27.80 -2.92
N LEU A 14 -15.62 27.49 -1.92
CA LEU A 14 -15.99 26.77 -0.69
C LEU A 14 -16.61 27.72 0.36
N LYS A 15 -17.75 28.33 0.08
CA LYS A 15 -18.57 29.01 1.11
C LYS A 15 -20.03 28.62 0.94
N LYS A 16 -20.48 27.72 1.84
CA LYS A 16 -21.82 27.54 2.45
C LYS A 16 -22.18 26.07 2.64
N PHE A 17 -21.81 25.56 3.79
CA PHE A 17 -22.67 24.60 4.49
C PHE A 17 -22.57 24.90 6.00
N LYS A 18 -23.45 25.77 6.49
CA LYS A 18 -23.73 25.91 7.91
C LYS A 18 -24.81 24.90 8.32
N SER A 19 -24.46 24.05 9.25
CA SER A 19 -25.27 23.16 10.05
C SER A 19 -26.55 23.81 10.60
N LYS A 20 -27.68 23.12 10.46
CA LYS A 20 -28.81 23.23 11.38
C LYS A 20 -28.88 21.94 12.19
N ARG A 21 -28.54 22.04 13.47
CA ARG A 21 -28.95 21.08 14.50
C ARG A 21 -30.33 21.54 14.98
N ASP A 22 -31.29 20.65 14.97
CA ASP A 22 -32.46 20.75 15.81
C ASP A 22 -32.85 19.34 16.30
N GLY A 23 -33.14 19.30 17.61
CA GLY A 23 -33.32 18.12 18.39
C GLY A 23 -34.63 17.38 18.17
N ARG A 24 -34.66 16.12 18.56
CA ARG A 24 -35.86 15.39 18.90
C ARG A 24 -35.61 14.28 19.95
N LYS A 25 -36.23 14.47 21.05
CA LYS A 25 -36.76 13.66 22.15
C LYS A 25 -36.64 12.13 22.06
N SER A 26 -36.31 11.62 23.23
CA SER A 26 -36.39 10.25 23.75
C SER A 26 -37.71 9.53 23.47
N VAL A 27 -37.62 8.27 23.02
CA VAL A 27 -38.68 7.27 23.19
C VAL A 27 -38.06 5.95 23.67
N SER A 28 -38.78 5.35 24.57
CA SER A 28 -38.55 4.25 25.50
C SER A 28 -38.09 2.90 24.89
N LYS A 29 -37.37 2.16 25.76
CA LYS A 29 -37.07 0.73 25.81
C LYS A 29 -38.08 -0.21 25.14
N SER A 30 -37.55 -1.08 24.30
CA SER A 30 -38.08 -2.41 24.09
C SER A 30 -36.90 -3.41 24.14
N THR A 31 -37.02 -4.34 25.07
CA THR A 31 -36.12 -5.47 25.30
C THR A 31 -36.31 -6.48 24.18
N ASN A 32 -35.34 -6.64 23.31
CA ASN A 32 -35.22 -7.83 22.51
C ASN A 32 -33.87 -8.51 22.84
N SER A 33 -33.99 -9.74 23.33
CA SER A 33 -32.89 -10.66 23.56
C SER A 33 -32.20 -10.99 22.24
N GLU A 34 -30.95 -10.54 22.08
CA GLU A 34 -30.07 -10.96 21.03
C GLU A 34 -29.60 -12.42 21.24
N PRO A 35 -29.41 -13.19 20.15
CA PRO A 35 -28.81 -14.52 20.27
C PRO A 35 -27.33 -14.37 20.61
N ALA A 36 -26.83 -15.26 21.48
CA ALA A 36 -25.45 -15.33 21.93
C ALA A 36 -24.51 -15.46 20.70
N ASP A 37 -23.71 -14.43 20.49
CA ASP A 37 -22.70 -14.38 19.44
C ASP A 37 -21.59 -15.40 19.71
N ALA A 38 -21.25 -16.17 18.68
CA ALA A 38 -20.02 -16.92 18.61
C ALA A 38 -18.84 -15.96 18.94
N GLU A 39 -17.87 -16.41 19.74
CA GLU A 39 -16.68 -15.65 20.10
C GLU A 39 -15.98 -15.14 18.83
N GLY A 40 -16.32 -13.93 18.40
CA GLY A 40 -15.79 -13.27 17.22
C GLY A 40 -14.37 -12.81 17.45
N VAL A 41 -13.47 -13.17 16.57
CA VAL A 41 -12.17 -12.48 16.40
C VAL A 41 -12.46 -10.97 16.36
N PRO A 42 -11.76 -10.13 17.16
CA PRO A 42 -12.03 -8.68 17.19
C PRO A 42 -11.97 -8.11 15.76
N SER A 43 -13.05 -7.47 15.35
CA SER A 43 -13.08 -6.72 14.09
C SER A 43 -11.99 -5.67 14.13
N SER A 44 -11.06 -5.70 13.17
CA SER A 44 -10.08 -4.61 13.05
C SER A 44 -10.81 -3.30 12.82
N SER A 45 -10.53 -2.30 13.63
CA SER A 45 -11.15 -0.99 13.44
C SER A 45 -10.70 -0.37 12.13
N LYS A 46 -11.53 0.50 11.56
CA LYS A 46 -11.20 1.25 10.33
C LYS A 46 -9.89 2.03 10.48
N GLU A 47 -9.64 2.57 11.67
CA GLU A 47 -8.42 3.28 12.02
C GLU A 47 -7.19 2.36 12.04
N GLU A 48 -7.34 1.10 12.42
CA GLU A 48 -6.26 0.11 12.36
C GLU A 48 -5.90 -0.24 10.92
N ILE A 49 -6.91 -0.41 10.06
CA ILE A 49 -6.70 -0.65 8.63
C ILE A 49 -5.96 0.55 8.00
N ILE A 50 -6.41 1.79 8.26
CA ILE A 50 -5.77 3.01 7.75
C ILE A 50 -4.31 3.11 8.22
N ARG A 51 -4.03 2.85 9.51
CA ARG A 51 -2.63 2.85 10.02
C ARG A 51 -1.78 1.81 9.30
N GLY A 52 -2.31 0.61 9.12
CA GLY A 52 -1.62 -0.46 8.43
C GLY A 52 -1.35 -0.15 6.96
N LEU A 53 -2.33 0.37 6.23
CA LEU A 53 -2.17 0.81 4.84
C LEU A 53 -1.14 1.93 4.71
N ASN A 54 -1.06 2.85 5.67
CA ASN A 54 -0.03 3.89 5.70
C ASN A 54 1.37 3.31 5.94
N ASP A 55 1.48 2.28 6.76
CA ASP A 55 2.74 1.58 6.97
C ASP A 55 3.17 0.79 5.73
N ASP A 56 2.20 0.17 5.02
CA ASP A 56 2.41 -0.49 3.73
C ASP A 56 2.84 0.56 2.68
N LEU A 57 2.14 1.67 2.53
CA LEU A 57 2.50 2.76 1.62
C LEU A 57 3.92 3.31 1.85
N ALA A 58 4.33 3.42 3.11
CA ALA A 58 5.69 3.83 3.44
C ALA A 58 6.76 2.80 3.00
N ARG A 59 6.41 1.50 2.95
CA ARG A 59 7.27 0.45 2.39
C ARG A 59 7.36 0.52 0.88
N GLU A 60 6.25 0.75 0.17
CA GLU A 60 6.28 0.96 -1.29
C GLU A 60 7.21 2.11 -1.69
N TYR A 61 7.16 3.24 -0.95
CA TYR A 61 8.09 4.35 -1.19
C TYR A 61 9.56 3.95 -0.98
N LYS A 62 9.86 3.13 0.05
CA LYS A 62 11.18 2.57 0.26
C LYS A 62 11.61 1.69 -0.92
N ALA A 63 10.74 0.77 -1.36
CA ALA A 63 10.99 -0.17 -2.44
C ALA A 63 11.27 0.56 -3.77
N ILE A 64 10.47 1.57 -4.11
CA ILE A 64 10.71 2.43 -5.30
C ILE A 64 12.14 3.00 -5.26
N ILE A 65 12.56 3.57 -4.12
CA ILE A 65 13.90 4.17 -3.99
C ILE A 65 14.98 3.09 -4.16
N GLN A 66 14.85 1.93 -3.51
CA GLN A 66 15.83 0.86 -3.57
C GLN A 66 15.95 0.30 -4.98
N TYR A 67 14.84 -0.05 -5.63
CA TYR A 67 14.85 -0.57 -7.00
C TYR A 67 15.42 0.43 -8.02
N VAL A 68 15.11 1.72 -7.91
CA VAL A 68 15.71 2.76 -8.76
C VAL A 68 17.22 2.84 -8.56
N VAL A 69 17.69 2.82 -7.32
CA VAL A 69 19.13 2.91 -7.00
C VAL A 69 19.84 1.61 -7.41
N PHE A 70 19.33 0.45 -7.01
CA PHE A 70 19.98 -0.84 -7.25
C PHE A 70 20.01 -1.21 -8.72
N SER A 71 18.92 -0.99 -9.47
CA SER A 71 18.93 -1.20 -10.94
C SER A 71 20.02 -0.41 -11.66
N SER A 72 20.44 0.73 -11.08
CA SER A 72 21.45 1.61 -11.66
C SER A 72 22.87 1.35 -11.13
N THR A 73 23.01 0.64 -10.01
CA THR A 73 24.29 0.48 -9.29
C THR A 73 24.79 -0.96 -9.20
N LEU A 74 23.96 -1.98 -9.51
CA LEU A 74 24.38 -3.37 -9.64
C LEU A 74 25.55 -3.49 -10.61
N LYS A 75 26.56 -4.28 -10.25
CA LYS A 75 27.77 -4.52 -11.04
C LYS A 75 28.03 -6.01 -11.18
N GLY A 76 28.47 -6.41 -12.35
CA GLY A 76 28.71 -7.80 -12.73
C GLY A 76 27.82 -8.19 -13.91
N ALA A 77 28.38 -8.93 -14.86
CA ALA A 77 27.64 -9.35 -16.05
C ALA A 77 26.46 -10.27 -15.71
N GLU A 78 26.58 -11.01 -14.62
CA GLU A 78 25.57 -11.92 -14.08
C GLU A 78 24.31 -11.22 -13.56
N TYR A 79 24.39 -9.91 -13.27
CA TYR A 79 23.27 -9.12 -12.74
C TYR A 79 22.54 -8.28 -13.80
N GLY A 80 22.93 -8.40 -15.08
CA GLY A 80 22.36 -7.57 -16.15
C GLY A 80 20.85 -7.72 -16.29
N ASP A 81 20.36 -8.96 -16.32
CA ASP A 81 18.94 -9.25 -16.49
C ASP A 81 18.12 -8.79 -15.28
N ILE A 82 18.59 -9.07 -14.05
CA ILE A 82 17.88 -8.62 -12.87
C ILE A 82 17.89 -7.10 -12.73
N ALA A 83 18.95 -6.39 -13.14
CA ALA A 83 18.97 -4.93 -13.12
C ALA A 83 17.88 -4.32 -14.01
N GLU A 84 17.59 -4.91 -15.16
CA GLU A 84 16.46 -4.49 -16.01
C GLU A 84 15.11 -4.83 -15.34
N GLN A 85 15.00 -6.01 -14.70
CA GLN A 85 13.79 -6.40 -13.99
C GLN A 85 13.48 -5.47 -12.82
N LEU A 86 14.49 -5.03 -12.04
CA LEU A 86 14.30 -4.07 -10.94
C LEU A 86 13.71 -2.72 -11.40
N LYS A 87 13.93 -2.29 -12.65
CA LYS A 87 13.27 -1.09 -13.20
C LYS A 87 11.78 -1.32 -13.41
N ILE A 88 11.39 -2.53 -13.79
CA ILE A 88 9.98 -2.92 -13.93
C ILE A 88 9.35 -2.96 -12.54
N HIS A 89 10.01 -3.59 -11.57
CA HIS A 89 9.56 -3.61 -10.17
C HIS A 89 9.34 -2.20 -9.63
N ALA A 90 10.29 -1.26 -9.82
CA ALA A 90 10.11 0.13 -9.39
C ALA A 90 8.83 0.78 -9.95
N SER A 91 8.45 0.45 -11.19
CA SER A 91 7.20 0.93 -11.81
C SER A 91 5.95 0.28 -11.20
N GLN A 92 6.05 -0.99 -10.82
CA GLN A 92 4.97 -1.72 -10.17
C GLN A 92 4.74 -1.20 -8.75
N GLU A 93 5.82 -0.96 -7.97
CA GLU A 93 5.74 -0.32 -6.64
C GLU A 93 5.09 1.06 -6.68
N LEU A 94 5.39 1.86 -7.72
CA LEU A 94 4.68 3.13 -7.90
C LEU A 94 3.18 2.92 -8.11
N SER A 95 2.79 1.88 -8.82
CA SER A 95 1.38 1.53 -9.04
C SER A 95 0.70 1.07 -7.75
N HIS A 96 1.41 0.28 -6.93
CA HIS A 96 0.97 -0.13 -5.60
C HIS A 96 0.78 1.07 -4.68
N ALA A 97 1.76 1.98 -4.61
CA ALA A 97 1.69 3.20 -3.82
C ALA A 97 0.49 4.08 -4.20
N LEU A 98 0.21 4.24 -5.49
CA LEU A 98 -0.94 5.00 -5.98
C LEU A 98 -2.28 4.35 -5.57
N GLU A 99 -2.38 3.03 -5.66
CA GLU A 99 -3.59 2.32 -5.23
C GLU A 99 -3.78 2.40 -3.72
N LEU A 100 -2.72 2.19 -2.91
CA LEU A 100 -2.78 2.32 -1.45
C LEU A 100 -3.20 3.73 -1.01
N ALA A 101 -2.59 4.77 -1.59
CA ALA A 101 -2.94 6.15 -1.28
C ALA A 101 -4.41 6.43 -1.57
N ARG A 102 -4.94 5.93 -2.70
CA ARG A 102 -6.35 6.04 -3.05
C ARG A 102 -7.27 5.32 -2.07
N GLN A 103 -6.88 4.12 -1.60
CA GLN A 103 -7.68 3.35 -0.64
C GLN A 103 -7.67 4.01 0.75
N ILE A 104 -6.55 4.58 1.18
CA ILE A 104 -6.46 5.33 2.44
C ILE A 104 -7.41 6.53 2.41
N ASP A 105 -7.39 7.33 1.33
CA ASP A 105 -8.30 8.48 1.14
C ASP A 105 -9.77 8.05 1.11
N TYR A 106 -10.10 6.99 0.37
CA TYR A 106 -11.45 6.41 0.33
C TYR A 106 -11.95 6.02 1.72
N LEU A 107 -11.08 5.47 2.56
CA LEU A 107 -11.38 5.14 3.95
C LEU A 107 -11.41 6.37 4.87
N GLY A 108 -11.14 7.58 4.37
CA GLY A 108 -11.16 8.82 5.14
C GLY A 108 -9.91 9.05 5.98
N GLY A 109 -8.79 8.40 5.65
CA GLY A 109 -7.48 8.65 6.23
C GLY A 109 -6.65 9.58 5.36
N ASP A 110 -5.54 10.06 5.93
CA ASP A 110 -4.54 10.87 5.22
C ASP A 110 -3.37 9.97 4.78
N PRO A 111 -3.09 9.83 3.46
CA PRO A 111 -1.94 9.08 2.98
C PRO A 111 -0.62 9.67 3.44
N THR A 112 0.29 8.81 3.94
CA THR A 112 1.62 9.27 4.37
C THR A 112 2.43 9.84 3.21
N VAL A 113 3.19 10.89 3.49
CA VAL A 113 4.17 11.48 2.57
C VAL A 113 5.60 11.05 2.91
N LYS A 114 5.77 10.09 3.83
CA LYS A 114 7.09 9.63 4.31
C LYS A 114 7.27 8.16 3.98
N GLY A 115 8.37 7.82 3.30
CA GLY A 115 8.83 6.45 3.13
C GLY A 115 9.55 5.92 4.38
N LYS A 116 9.66 4.60 4.49
CA LYS A 116 10.63 3.96 5.38
C LYS A 116 12.04 4.31 4.90
N GLU A 117 13.01 4.21 5.80
CA GLU A 117 14.42 4.43 5.46
C GLU A 117 14.90 3.33 4.48
N ALA A 118 15.44 3.78 3.34
CA ALA A 118 16.00 2.89 2.34
C ALA A 118 17.41 2.43 2.77
N GLU A 119 17.68 1.15 2.59
CA GLU A 119 18.99 0.55 2.83
C GLU A 119 19.85 0.64 1.56
N TYR A 120 21.16 0.65 1.72
CA TYR A 120 22.11 0.66 0.61
C TYR A 120 23.31 -0.24 0.91
N SER A 121 23.83 -0.90 -0.13
CA SER A 121 25.10 -1.62 -0.10
C SER A 121 25.90 -1.30 -1.36
N GLY A 122 27.23 -1.39 -1.28
CA GLY A 122 28.12 -1.35 -2.46
C GLY A 122 28.32 -2.72 -3.10
N ASP A 123 27.81 -3.79 -2.50
CA ASP A 123 27.91 -5.17 -2.99
C ASP A 123 26.60 -5.61 -3.65
N SER A 124 26.68 -6.05 -4.91
CA SER A 124 25.52 -6.40 -5.73
C SER A 124 24.67 -7.52 -5.11
N LYS A 125 25.30 -8.57 -4.58
CA LYS A 125 24.58 -9.65 -3.95
C LYS A 125 23.84 -9.18 -2.71
N THR A 126 24.49 -8.38 -1.86
CA THR A 126 23.88 -7.80 -0.66
C THR A 126 22.71 -6.88 -1.02
N MET A 127 22.77 -6.12 -2.11
CA MET A 127 21.63 -5.31 -2.58
C MET A 127 20.41 -6.19 -2.84
N LEU A 128 20.57 -7.29 -3.60
CA LEU A 128 19.47 -8.22 -3.89
C LEU A 128 18.96 -8.94 -2.63
N GLU A 129 19.83 -9.25 -1.67
CA GLU A 129 19.43 -9.83 -0.38
C GLU A 129 18.64 -8.83 0.47
N ILE A 130 18.95 -7.53 0.40
CA ILE A 130 18.17 -6.46 1.06
C ILE A 130 16.76 -6.40 0.46
N ASP A 131 16.64 -6.38 -0.86
CA ASP A 131 15.33 -6.34 -1.53
C ASP A 131 14.52 -7.62 -1.24
N LEU A 132 15.14 -8.80 -1.32
CA LEU A 132 14.46 -10.06 -1.01
C LEU A 132 13.87 -10.07 0.41
N ARG A 133 14.60 -9.57 1.41
CA ARG A 133 14.07 -9.46 2.79
C ARG A 133 12.90 -8.47 2.87
N ALA A 134 12.98 -7.36 2.13
CA ALA A 134 11.91 -6.37 2.07
C ALA A 134 10.63 -6.96 1.46
N GLU A 135 10.74 -7.69 0.34
CA GLU A 135 9.60 -8.37 -0.30
C GLU A 135 8.94 -9.40 0.62
N GLN A 136 9.73 -10.21 1.29
CA GLN A 136 9.21 -11.20 2.24
C GLN A 136 8.45 -10.56 3.40
N GLU A 137 8.92 -9.42 3.90
CA GLU A 137 8.22 -8.63 4.92
C GLU A 137 6.92 -8.03 4.34
N THR A 138 6.97 -7.46 3.15
CA THR A 138 5.82 -6.88 2.45
C THR A 138 4.73 -7.92 2.20
N ILE A 139 5.07 -9.09 1.68
CA ILE A 139 4.13 -10.23 1.50
C ILE A 139 3.47 -10.62 2.82
N LYS A 140 4.25 -10.71 3.91
CA LYS A 140 3.70 -11.02 5.25
C LYS A 140 2.70 -9.97 5.70
N ASN A 141 3.01 -8.69 5.51
CA ASN A 141 2.16 -7.58 5.92
C ASN A 141 0.87 -7.52 5.09
N TYR A 142 0.93 -7.73 3.77
CA TYR A 142 -0.26 -7.79 2.93
C TYR A 142 -1.19 -8.95 3.28
N ARG A 143 -0.66 -10.11 3.66
CA ARG A 143 -1.49 -11.23 4.16
C ARG A 143 -2.32 -10.81 5.37
N GLU A 144 -1.72 -10.07 6.29
CA GLU A 144 -2.43 -9.56 7.46
C GLU A 144 -3.43 -8.47 7.08
N ARG A 145 -3.05 -7.54 6.19
CA ARG A 145 -3.93 -6.47 5.73
C ARG A 145 -5.17 -7.00 5.01
N ILE A 146 -5.00 -8.05 4.20
CA ILE A 146 -6.11 -8.74 3.53
C ILE A 146 -7.09 -9.30 4.56
N ARG A 147 -6.62 -9.99 5.61
CA ARG A 147 -7.49 -10.51 6.67
C ARG A 147 -8.25 -9.39 7.37
N GLN A 148 -7.57 -8.30 7.71
CA GLN A 148 -8.19 -7.14 8.36
C GLN A 148 -9.28 -6.52 7.48
N ALA A 149 -9.01 -6.34 6.18
CA ALA A 149 -9.99 -5.82 5.23
C ALA A 149 -11.22 -6.74 5.14
N GLU A 150 -11.04 -8.05 5.07
CA GLU A 150 -12.14 -9.01 5.00
C GLU A 150 -12.98 -9.04 6.27
N HIS A 151 -12.34 -9.03 7.45
CA HIS A 151 -13.06 -8.97 8.73
C HIS A 151 -13.88 -7.68 8.89
N ALA A 152 -13.40 -6.57 8.31
CA ALA A 152 -14.11 -5.30 8.32
C ALA A 152 -15.19 -5.18 7.22
N GLY A 153 -15.32 -6.19 6.34
CA GLY A 153 -16.25 -6.14 5.20
C GLY A 153 -15.76 -5.28 4.03
N GLU A 154 -14.50 -4.84 4.04
CA GLU A 154 -13.87 -4.03 2.99
C GLU A 154 -13.37 -4.95 1.84
N PHE A 155 -14.30 -5.67 1.21
CA PHE A 155 -13.97 -6.68 0.18
C PHE A 155 -13.30 -6.09 -1.06
N ALA A 156 -13.67 -4.87 -1.45
CA ALA A 156 -13.02 -4.20 -2.58
C ALA A 156 -11.55 -3.89 -2.30
N LEU A 157 -11.22 -3.47 -1.08
CA LEU A 157 -9.85 -3.30 -0.61
C LEU A 157 -9.10 -4.63 -0.60
N SER A 158 -9.71 -5.70 -0.03
CA SER A 158 -9.12 -7.04 -0.02
C SER A 158 -8.73 -7.50 -1.42
N GLU A 159 -9.59 -7.30 -2.42
CA GLU A 159 -9.30 -7.68 -3.81
C GLU A 159 -8.11 -6.89 -4.40
N LYS A 160 -8.01 -5.58 -4.11
CA LYS A 160 -6.86 -4.77 -4.51
C LYS A 160 -5.56 -5.27 -3.89
N LEU A 161 -5.59 -5.55 -2.59
CA LEU A 161 -4.43 -6.09 -1.88
C LEU A 161 -4.03 -7.49 -2.37
N ARG A 162 -4.98 -8.32 -2.82
CA ARG A 162 -4.70 -9.63 -3.47
C ARG A 162 -3.97 -9.47 -4.79
N THR A 163 -4.32 -8.44 -5.56
CA THR A 163 -3.62 -8.13 -6.81
C THR A 163 -2.18 -7.69 -6.54
N ILE A 164 -1.98 -6.83 -5.53
CA ILE A 164 -0.64 -6.37 -5.14
C ILE A 164 0.21 -7.54 -4.65
N ILE A 165 -0.27 -8.33 -3.68
CA ILE A 165 0.51 -9.44 -3.11
C ILE A 165 0.91 -10.49 -4.15
N ALA A 166 0.15 -10.66 -5.23
CA ALA A 166 0.54 -11.55 -6.32
C ALA A 166 1.78 -11.02 -7.04
N GLN A 167 1.89 -9.71 -7.28
CA GLN A 167 3.08 -9.08 -7.88
C GLN A 167 4.29 -9.12 -6.93
N GLU A 168 4.09 -8.89 -5.62
CA GLU A 168 5.17 -9.03 -4.62
C GLU A 168 5.74 -10.45 -4.58
N GLN A 169 4.91 -11.47 -4.80
CA GLN A 169 5.39 -12.85 -4.92
C GLN A 169 6.21 -13.07 -6.20
N ASP A 170 5.87 -12.41 -7.30
CA ASP A 170 6.67 -12.44 -8.52
C ASP A 170 8.02 -11.73 -8.29
N HIS A 171 8.06 -10.59 -7.59
CA HIS A 171 9.30 -9.90 -7.18
C HIS A 171 10.18 -10.81 -6.31
N GLU A 172 9.59 -11.48 -5.31
CA GLU A 172 10.31 -12.45 -4.48
C GLU A 172 10.93 -13.59 -5.30
N ILE A 173 10.20 -14.07 -6.32
CA ILE A 173 10.64 -15.14 -7.22
C ILE A 173 11.85 -14.66 -8.04
N ASP A 174 11.76 -13.50 -8.69
CA ASP A 174 12.82 -12.95 -9.52
C ASP A 174 14.12 -12.71 -8.71
N LEU A 175 13.99 -12.18 -7.49
CA LEU A 175 15.12 -11.97 -6.59
C LEU A 175 15.77 -13.28 -6.12
N LYS A 176 14.96 -14.32 -5.83
CA LYS A 176 15.47 -15.65 -5.49
C LYS A 176 16.21 -16.30 -6.65
N ASP A 177 15.68 -16.17 -7.86
CA ASP A 177 16.32 -16.71 -9.06
C ASP A 177 17.66 -16.01 -9.31
N ALA A 178 17.71 -14.68 -9.21
CA ALA A 178 18.95 -13.91 -9.34
C ALA A 178 20.00 -14.24 -8.27
N LEU A 179 19.58 -14.67 -7.09
CA LEU A 179 20.43 -15.10 -5.98
C LEU A 179 20.81 -16.59 -6.02
N GLY A 180 20.26 -17.37 -6.96
CA GLY A 180 20.46 -18.81 -7.04
C GLY A 180 19.86 -19.59 -5.88
N LEU A 181 18.72 -19.11 -5.32
CA LEU A 181 18.01 -19.71 -4.18
C LEU A 181 16.83 -20.60 -4.60
N ARG A 182 16.68 -20.82 -5.90
CA ARG A 182 15.66 -21.70 -6.50
C ARG A 182 16.29 -22.68 -7.44
#